data_946a301758aec478ab193bf4f06bf489
#
_entry.id   946a301758aec478ab193bf4f06bf489
#
_cell.length_a   1.000
_cell.length_b   1.000
_cell.length_c   1.000
_cell.angle_alpha   90.00
_cell.angle_beta   90.00
_cell.angle_gamma   90.00
#
_symmetry.space_group_name_H-M   'P 1'
#
loop_
_entity.id
_entity.type
_entity.pdbx_description
1 polymer ?
#
loop_
_entity_poly.entity_id
_entity_poly.type
_entity_poly.pdbx_seq_one_letter_code
_entity_poly.pdbx_strand_id
1 'polypeptide(L)'
;CLQAAENADINILTRVVDYGGIFLGTMKPDHKFRDGDHRTYRPSGWVEEGLSRVDKMRSIIDKYDLSELHFSCLWNLSHAPVRSVVPTFIQEAGDDAKPIEDLVREYGSLPIESPFSQAEVDEIAAIGDNTGCMMLKGASNRHAESLRPDEWPMRPELMELADRHGLGSEW
;
A
#
# COMPACT_ATOMS: atom_id res chain seq x y z
N CYS A 1 -1.44 -14.49 2.58
CA CYS A 1 -2.15 -14.27 3.87
C CYS A 1 -3.68 -14.11 3.69
N LEU A 2 -4.19 -13.47 2.61
CA LEU A 2 -5.65 -13.26 2.42
C LEU A 2 -6.43 -14.58 2.41
N GLN A 3 -6.02 -15.55 1.61
CA GLN A 3 -6.68 -16.87 1.55
C GLN A 3 -6.65 -17.63 2.90
N ALA A 4 -5.54 -17.52 3.63
CA ALA A 4 -5.45 -18.14 4.96
C ALA A 4 -6.40 -17.48 5.97
N ALA A 5 -6.55 -16.17 5.91
CA ALA A 5 -7.49 -15.42 6.75
C ALA A 5 -8.94 -15.80 6.41
N GLU A 6 -9.28 -15.88 5.13
CA GLU A 6 -10.59 -16.31 4.66
C GLU A 6 -10.92 -17.73 5.13
N ASN A 7 -9.99 -18.67 4.94
CA ASN A 7 -10.17 -20.07 5.38
C ASN A 7 -10.32 -20.21 6.89
N ALA A 8 -9.76 -19.27 7.66
CA ALA A 8 -9.81 -19.26 9.13
C ALA A 8 -10.92 -18.35 9.69
N ASP A 9 -11.77 -17.77 8.84
CA ASP A 9 -12.81 -16.78 9.22
C ASP A 9 -12.23 -15.60 10.03
N ILE A 10 -11.05 -15.12 9.63
CA ILE A 10 -10.37 -13.98 10.26
C ILE A 10 -10.64 -12.71 9.46
N ASN A 11 -11.16 -11.69 10.13
CA ASN A 11 -11.32 -10.38 9.55
C ASN A 11 -10.00 -9.61 9.51
N ILE A 12 -9.70 -9.00 8.37
CA ILE A 12 -8.49 -8.19 8.16
C ILE A 12 -8.87 -6.71 8.15
N LEU A 13 -8.07 -5.92 8.83
CA LEU A 13 -8.00 -4.47 8.69
C LEU A 13 -6.72 -4.13 7.95
N THR A 14 -6.82 -3.52 6.76
CA THR A 14 -5.66 -3.05 6.02
C THR A 14 -5.35 -1.60 6.37
N ARG A 15 -4.08 -1.29 6.50
CA ARG A 15 -3.58 0.06 6.80
C ARG A 15 -2.65 0.56 5.69
N VAL A 16 -2.47 1.89 5.65
CA VAL A 16 -1.57 2.54 4.66
C VAL A 16 -2.04 2.29 3.22
N VAL A 17 -3.34 2.17 3.02
CA VAL A 17 -3.94 1.89 1.71
C VAL A 17 -3.68 2.99 0.69
N ASP A 18 -3.43 4.22 1.14
CA ASP A 18 -3.00 5.38 0.34
C ASP A 18 -1.52 5.31 -0.10
N TYR A 19 -0.83 4.22 0.27
CA TYR A 19 0.56 3.94 -0.10
C TYR A 19 1.51 5.12 0.14
N GLY A 20 1.47 5.68 1.36
CA GLY A 20 2.30 6.81 1.75
C GLY A 20 1.97 8.11 1.00
N GLY A 21 0.75 8.26 0.55
CA GLY A 21 0.24 9.44 -0.12
C GLY A 21 0.23 9.35 -1.66
N ILE A 22 0.73 8.28 -2.27
CA ILE A 22 0.68 8.10 -3.74
C ILE A 22 -0.78 8.16 -4.23
N PHE A 23 -1.72 7.54 -3.51
CA PHE A 23 -3.14 7.54 -3.86
C PHE A 23 -3.93 8.70 -3.25
N LEU A 24 -3.29 9.80 -2.86
CA LEU A 24 -3.99 11.02 -2.44
C LEU A 24 -4.20 12.03 -3.59
N GLY A 25 -3.63 11.75 -4.77
CA GLY A 25 -3.79 12.58 -5.97
C GLY A 25 -3.05 13.93 -5.92
N THR A 26 -2.17 14.14 -4.94
CA THR A 26 -1.47 15.42 -4.74
C THR A 26 0.00 15.38 -5.15
N MET A 27 0.59 14.19 -5.26
CA MET A 27 2.00 14.03 -5.63
C MET A 27 2.23 14.24 -7.12
N LYS A 28 3.39 14.79 -7.45
CA LYS A 28 3.91 14.93 -8.82
C LYS A 28 5.21 14.15 -8.97
N PRO A 29 5.66 13.81 -10.18
CA PRO A 29 6.88 13.03 -10.39
C PRO A 29 8.14 13.64 -9.77
N ASP A 30 8.20 14.95 -9.63
CA ASP A 30 9.33 15.70 -9.04
C ASP A 30 9.07 16.09 -7.57
N HIS A 31 8.13 15.44 -6.91
CA HIS A 31 7.74 15.76 -5.54
C HIS A 31 8.92 15.66 -4.58
N LYS A 32 9.11 16.70 -3.78
CA LYS A 32 10.17 16.79 -2.79
C LYS A 32 9.56 16.80 -1.40
N PHE A 33 9.95 15.79 -0.64
CA PHE A 33 9.58 15.72 0.76
C PHE A 33 10.38 16.73 1.60
N ARG A 34 9.77 17.24 2.64
CA ARG A 34 10.44 18.15 3.57
C ARG A 34 11.42 17.42 4.48
N ASP A 35 12.36 18.16 5.04
CA ASP A 35 13.27 17.64 6.07
C ASP A 35 12.46 17.08 7.23
N GLY A 36 12.83 15.86 7.66
CA GLY A 36 12.15 15.14 8.73
C GLY A 36 10.97 14.28 8.27
N ASP A 37 10.56 14.36 7.02
CA ASP A 37 9.58 13.43 6.47
C ASP A 37 10.22 12.05 6.25
N HIS A 38 9.64 11.01 6.88
CA HIS A 38 10.18 9.65 6.80
C HIS A 38 10.21 9.08 5.37
N ARG A 39 9.44 9.64 4.45
CA ARG A 39 9.41 9.23 3.04
C ARG A 39 10.70 9.63 2.30
N THR A 40 11.50 10.55 2.85
CA THR A 40 12.84 10.86 2.34
C THR A 40 13.79 9.67 2.39
N TYR A 41 13.50 8.66 3.23
CA TYR A 41 14.28 7.41 3.31
C TYR A 41 13.86 6.36 2.26
N ARG A 42 12.82 6.64 1.47
CA ARG A 42 12.43 5.77 0.37
C ARG A 42 13.48 5.80 -0.73
N PRO A 43 13.63 4.72 -1.51
CA PRO A 43 14.55 4.70 -2.64
C PRO A 43 14.27 5.83 -3.64
N SER A 44 15.32 6.32 -4.27
CA SER A 44 15.18 7.27 -5.40
C SER A 44 14.28 6.68 -6.47
N GLY A 45 13.37 7.49 -7.03
CA GLY A 45 12.40 7.03 -8.03
C GLY A 45 11.14 6.37 -7.45
N TRP A 46 10.99 6.31 -6.12
CA TRP A 46 9.81 5.72 -5.50
C TRP A 46 8.50 6.42 -5.90
N VAL A 47 8.52 7.76 -5.94
CA VAL A 47 7.33 8.55 -6.33
C VAL A 47 7.00 8.32 -7.80
N GLU A 48 7.98 8.41 -8.67
CA GLU A 48 7.83 8.26 -10.13
C GLU A 48 7.30 6.87 -10.47
N GLU A 49 7.87 5.83 -9.87
CA GLU A 49 7.41 4.45 -10.10
C GLU A 49 5.99 4.25 -9.56
N GLY A 50 5.69 4.77 -8.37
CA GLY A 50 4.35 4.70 -7.79
C GLY A 50 3.30 5.39 -8.67
N LEU A 51 3.56 6.60 -9.13
CA LEU A 51 2.69 7.35 -10.03
C LEU A 51 2.53 6.66 -11.39
N SER A 52 3.61 6.08 -11.94
CA SER A 52 3.53 5.28 -13.17
C SER A 52 2.60 4.08 -13.02
N ARG A 53 2.54 3.45 -11.84
CA ARG A 53 1.57 2.38 -11.55
C ARG A 53 0.14 2.91 -11.50
N VAL A 54 -0.08 4.05 -10.85
CA VAL A 54 -1.41 4.70 -10.82
C VAL A 54 -1.87 5.04 -12.23
N ASP A 55 -0.99 5.57 -13.08
CA ASP A 55 -1.32 5.88 -14.49
C ASP A 55 -1.75 4.65 -15.28
N LYS A 56 -1.13 3.49 -15.05
CA LYS A 56 -1.56 2.22 -15.67
C LYS A 56 -2.93 1.77 -15.21
N MET A 57 -3.38 2.18 -14.02
CA MET A 57 -4.71 1.90 -13.46
C MET A 57 -5.75 2.95 -13.86
N ARG A 58 -5.34 4.04 -14.53
CA ARG A 58 -6.18 5.21 -14.83
C ARG A 58 -7.48 4.85 -15.55
N SER A 59 -7.43 3.93 -16.50
CA SER A 59 -8.62 3.49 -17.24
C SER A 59 -9.70 2.90 -16.34
N ILE A 60 -9.32 2.20 -15.26
CA ILE A 60 -10.26 1.62 -14.30
C ILE A 60 -10.75 2.71 -13.33
N ILE A 61 -9.87 3.59 -12.89
CA ILE A 61 -10.24 4.73 -12.02
C ILE A 61 -11.30 5.58 -12.72
N ASP A 62 -11.05 5.98 -13.96
CA ASP A 62 -11.92 6.86 -14.76
C ASP A 62 -13.24 6.17 -15.12
N LYS A 63 -13.23 4.84 -15.38
CA LYS A 63 -14.44 4.07 -15.68
C LYS A 63 -15.51 4.19 -14.58
N TYR A 64 -15.08 4.29 -13.33
CA TYR A 64 -15.98 4.33 -12.18
C TYR A 64 -16.05 5.73 -11.54
N ASP A 65 -15.46 6.75 -12.15
CA ASP A 65 -15.43 8.12 -11.64
C ASP A 65 -14.94 8.18 -10.18
N LEU A 66 -13.89 7.44 -9.88
CA LEU A 66 -13.33 7.34 -8.53
C LEU A 66 -12.19 8.34 -8.33
N SER A 67 -12.07 8.84 -7.11
CA SER A 67 -10.78 9.41 -6.70
C SER A 67 -9.74 8.30 -6.49
N GLU A 68 -8.46 8.64 -6.55
CA GLU A 68 -7.37 7.68 -6.31
C GLU A 68 -7.47 7.08 -4.90
N LEU A 69 -7.87 7.88 -3.90
CA LEU A 69 -8.10 7.40 -2.55
C LEU A 69 -9.24 6.37 -2.49
N HIS A 70 -10.38 6.67 -3.11
CA HIS A 70 -11.50 5.74 -3.17
C HIS A 70 -11.11 4.45 -3.89
N PHE A 71 -10.40 4.57 -5.02
CA PHE A 71 -9.92 3.43 -5.79
C PHE A 71 -9.07 2.49 -4.94
N SER A 72 -8.07 3.01 -4.22
CA SER A 72 -7.20 2.19 -3.39
C SER A 72 -7.94 1.55 -2.21
N CYS A 73 -8.87 2.28 -1.58
CA CYS A 73 -9.71 1.75 -0.53
C CYS A 73 -10.62 0.61 -1.03
N LEU A 74 -11.32 0.84 -2.14
CA LEU A 74 -12.26 -0.14 -2.71
C LEU A 74 -11.57 -1.39 -3.24
N TRP A 75 -10.37 -1.26 -3.81
CA TRP A 75 -9.58 -2.43 -4.20
C TRP A 75 -9.23 -3.31 -2.98
N ASN A 76 -8.82 -2.71 -1.89
CA ASN A 76 -8.57 -3.46 -0.65
C ASN A 76 -9.84 -4.15 -0.14
N LEU A 77 -10.97 -3.44 -0.12
CA LEU A 77 -12.27 -3.96 0.31
C LEU A 77 -12.86 -5.02 -0.62
N SER A 78 -12.36 -5.15 -1.86
CA SER A 78 -12.76 -6.21 -2.79
C SER A 78 -12.28 -7.61 -2.38
N HIS A 79 -11.43 -7.71 -1.39
CA HIS A 79 -10.90 -8.99 -0.91
C HIS A 79 -11.74 -9.50 0.27
N ALA A 80 -12.29 -10.70 0.13
CA ALA A 80 -13.29 -11.27 1.06
C ALA A 80 -12.96 -11.13 2.55
N PRO A 81 -11.72 -11.35 3.05
CA PRO A 81 -11.43 -11.22 4.48
C PRO A 81 -11.23 -9.75 4.93
N VAL A 82 -11.11 -8.79 4.00
CA VAL A 82 -10.89 -7.38 4.37
C VAL A 82 -12.21 -6.73 4.73
N ARG A 83 -12.30 -6.24 5.96
CA ARG A 83 -13.52 -5.60 6.51
C ARG A 83 -13.35 -4.10 6.79
N SER A 84 -12.11 -3.63 6.81
CA SER A 84 -11.82 -2.23 7.07
C SER A 84 -10.53 -1.80 6.44
N VAL A 85 -10.47 -0.54 6.05
CA VAL A 85 -9.29 0.10 5.46
C VAL A 85 -8.95 1.37 6.24
N VAL A 86 -7.66 1.61 6.46
CA VAL A 86 -7.17 2.78 7.19
C VAL A 86 -6.11 3.49 6.35
N PRO A 87 -6.47 4.55 5.61
CA PRO A 87 -5.49 5.42 4.96
C PRO A 87 -4.68 6.17 6.01
N THR A 88 -3.46 6.57 5.67
CA THR A 88 -2.58 7.31 6.58
C THR A 88 -2.93 8.79 6.68
N PHE A 89 -3.53 9.35 5.64
CA PHE A 89 -3.80 10.79 5.54
C PHE A 89 -2.58 11.64 5.89
N ILE A 90 -1.44 11.30 5.27
CA ILE A 90 -0.21 12.06 5.49
C ILE A 90 -0.46 13.52 5.14
N GLN A 91 -0.24 14.40 6.11
CA GLN A 91 -0.35 15.83 5.90
C GLN A 91 0.96 16.40 5.38
N GLU A 92 0.91 16.94 4.18
CA GLU A 92 1.99 17.80 3.69
C GLU A 92 1.93 19.15 4.43
N ALA A 93 3.07 19.77 4.62
CA ALA A 93 3.11 21.12 5.17
C ALA A 93 3.35 22.11 4.03
N GLY A 94 2.55 23.15 3.93
CA GLY A 94 2.68 24.21 2.94
C GLY A 94 1.31 24.72 2.46
N ASP A 95 1.35 25.78 1.68
CA ASP A 95 0.13 26.43 1.19
C ASP A 95 -0.67 25.57 0.21
N ASP A 96 0.00 24.62 -0.45
CA ASP A 96 -0.62 23.67 -1.39
C ASP A 96 -1.11 22.38 -0.71
N ALA A 97 -0.96 22.27 0.60
CA ALA A 97 -1.36 21.08 1.33
C ALA A 97 -2.88 20.94 1.38
N LYS A 98 -3.39 19.76 0.98
CA LYS A 98 -4.83 19.47 1.10
C LYS A 98 -5.21 19.40 2.58
N PRO A 99 -6.22 20.15 3.04
CA PRO A 99 -6.66 20.11 4.43
C PRO A 99 -7.11 18.71 4.84
N ILE A 100 -6.81 18.32 6.09
CA ILE A 100 -7.20 17.01 6.62
C ILE A 100 -8.71 16.79 6.59
N GLU A 101 -9.48 17.86 6.77
CA GLU A 101 -10.94 17.84 6.73
C GLU A 101 -11.46 17.44 5.35
N ASP A 102 -10.78 17.84 4.29
CA ASP A 102 -11.14 17.47 2.92
C ASP A 102 -10.83 16.01 2.63
N LEU A 103 -9.69 15.51 3.11
CA LEU A 103 -9.34 14.09 3.03
C LEU A 103 -10.32 13.22 3.82
N VAL A 104 -10.70 13.65 5.04
CA VAL A 104 -11.68 12.93 5.88
C VAL A 104 -13.06 12.95 5.22
N ARG A 105 -13.46 14.06 4.62
CA ARG A 105 -14.75 14.18 3.91
C ARG A 105 -14.77 13.30 2.67
N GLU A 106 -13.69 13.28 1.89
CA GLU A 106 -13.51 12.40 0.75
C GLU A 106 -13.60 10.94 1.18
N TYR A 107 -12.84 10.53 2.19
CA TYR A 107 -12.89 9.17 2.72
C TYR A 107 -14.28 8.81 3.27
N GLY A 108 -14.96 9.75 3.94
CA GLY A 108 -16.30 9.56 4.47
C GLY A 108 -17.38 9.39 3.39
N SER A 109 -17.08 9.74 2.14
CA SER A 109 -17.97 9.52 0.98
C SER A 109 -17.62 8.25 0.19
N LEU A 110 -16.75 7.37 0.75
CA LEU A 110 -16.40 6.11 0.13
C LEU A 110 -17.66 5.28 -0.18
N PRO A 111 -17.82 4.77 -1.40
CA PRO A 111 -18.90 3.85 -1.73
C PRO A 111 -18.92 2.63 -0.80
N ILE A 112 -20.10 2.17 -0.44
CA ILE A 112 -20.27 1.03 0.48
C ILE A 112 -19.80 -0.28 -0.18
N GLU A 113 -20.02 -0.41 -1.49
CA GLU A 113 -19.69 -1.60 -2.26
C GLU A 113 -18.61 -1.28 -3.31
N SER A 114 -17.68 -2.19 -3.48
CA SER A 114 -16.70 -2.09 -4.55
C SER A 114 -17.37 -2.35 -5.91
N PRO A 115 -17.16 -1.50 -6.91
CA PRO A 115 -17.71 -1.69 -8.24
C PRO A 115 -16.88 -2.64 -9.11
N PHE A 116 -15.71 -3.10 -8.64
CA PHE A 116 -14.76 -3.85 -9.45
C PHE A 116 -15.22 -5.29 -9.69
N SER A 117 -15.15 -5.72 -10.94
CA SER A 117 -15.20 -7.14 -11.28
C SER A 117 -13.95 -7.87 -10.78
N GLN A 118 -14.01 -9.19 -10.63
CA GLN A 118 -12.84 -9.98 -10.23
C GLN A 118 -11.68 -9.81 -11.22
N ALA A 119 -11.96 -9.72 -12.52
CA ALA A 119 -10.94 -9.50 -13.54
C ALA A 119 -10.21 -8.16 -13.35
N GLU A 120 -10.91 -7.10 -12.95
CA GLU A 120 -10.30 -5.81 -12.66
C GLU A 120 -9.51 -5.85 -11.34
N VAL A 121 -10.00 -6.55 -10.33
CA VAL A 121 -9.23 -6.77 -9.08
C VAL A 121 -7.90 -7.46 -9.39
N ASP A 122 -7.92 -8.47 -10.24
CA ASP A 122 -6.73 -9.21 -10.65
C ASP A 122 -5.80 -8.36 -11.52
N GLU A 123 -6.34 -7.55 -12.43
CA GLU A 123 -5.58 -6.60 -13.25
C GLU A 123 -4.88 -5.55 -12.38
N ILE A 124 -5.60 -4.96 -11.44
CA ILE A 124 -5.03 -4.00 -10.49
C ILE A 124 -3.91 -4.65 -9.66
N ALA A 125 -4.12 -5.88 -9.20
CA ALA A 125 -3.11 -6.64 -8.49
C ALA A 125 -1.85 -6.86 -9.34
N ALA A 126 -2.01 -7.21 -10.62
CA ALA A 126 -0.90 -7.42 -11.54
C ALA A 126 -0.12 -6.12 -11.83
N ILE A 127 -0.82 -4.99 -12.02
CA ILE A 127 -0.19 -3.68 -12.19
C ILE A 127 0.54 -3.27 -10.90
N GLY A 128 -0.07 -3.49 -9.75
CA GLY A 128 0.44 -3.15 -8.43
C GLY A 128 1.53 -4.09 -7.91
N ASP A 129 1.79 -5.22 -8.59
CA ASP A 129 2.81 -6.17 -8.16
C ASP A 129 4.18 -5.51 -8.13
N ASN A 130 4.74 -5.42 -6.94
CA ASN A 130 6.07 -4.85 -6.70
C ASN A 130 7.16 -5.91 -6.48
N THR A 131 6.88 -7.16 -6.81
CA THR A 131 7.87 -8.24 -6.77
C THR A 131 9.06 -7.89 -7.66
N GLY A 132 10.26 -7.88 -7.08
CA GLY A 132 11.48 -7.45 -7.79
C GLY A 132 11.67 -5.93 -7.92
N CYS A 133 10.67 -5.11 -7.60
CA CYS A 133 10.80 -3.65 -7.62
C CYS A 133 11.20 -3.11 -6.24
N MET A 134 12.49 -2.88 -6.03
CA MET A 134 13.00 -2.39 -4.74
C MET A 134 12.50 -0.98 -4.39
N MET A 135 12.25 -0.14 -5.38
CA MET A 135 11.70 1.20 -5.16
C MET A 135 10.34 1.15 -4.47
N LEU A 136 9.44 0.29 -4.93
CA LEU A 136 8.11 0.14 -4.32
C LEU A 136 8.13 -0.60 -2.97
N LYS A 137 9.13 -1.43 -2.71
CA LYS A 137 9.29 -2.09 -1.40
C LYS A 137 9.71 -1.14 -0.28
N GLY A 138 10.15 0.06 -0.61
CA GLY A 138 10.60 1.04 0.37
C GLY A 138 11.90 0.64 1.08
N ALA A 139 12.69 -0.23 0.49
CA ALA A 139 14.03 -0.56 0.94
C ALA A 139 14.94 0.68 0.86
N SER A 140 15.93 0.79 1.75
CA SER A 140 16.92 1.85 1.65
C SER A 140 17.78 1.67 0.40
N ASN A 141 18.30 2.77 -0.16
CA ASN A 141 19.25 2.73 -1.29
C ASN A 141 20.47 1.85 -1.04
N ARG A 142 20.83 1.63 0.22
CA ARG A 142 21.94 0.75 0.62
C ARG A 142 21.66 -0.73 0.32
N HIS A 143 20.41 -1.09 0.07
CA HIS A 143 19.97 -2.46 -0.19
C HIS A 143 19.40 -2.62 -1.61
N ALA A 144 19.50 -1.60 -2.48
CA ALA A 144 18.94 -1.63 -3.82
C ALA A 144 19.69 -2.62 -4.75
N GLU A 145 20.93 -2.97 -4.43
CA GLU A 145 21.80 -3.78 -5.30
C GLU A 145 21.86 -5.27 -4.95
N SER A 146 21.32 -5.67 -3.80
CA SER A 146 21.30 -7.08 -3.43
C SER A 146 19.88 -7.49 -3.03
N LEU A 147 19.40 -8.59 -3.60
CA LEU A 147 18.38 -9.38 -2.95
C LEU A 147 18.90 -9.65 -1.54
N ARG A 148 18.38 -8.88 -0.59
CA ARG A 148 18.66 -9.13 0.80
C ARG A 148 18.11 -10.52 1.09
N PRO A 149 18.94 -11.53 1.39
CA PRO A 149 18.43 -12.68 2.07
C PRO A 149 17.77 -12.12 3.34
N ASP A 150 16.55 -12.51 3.64
CA ASP A 150 15.90 -12.18 4.92
C ASP A 150 16.62 -12.93 6.04
N GLU A 151 17.91 -12.67 6.17
CA GLU A 151 18.74 -13.11 7.27
C GLU A 151 18.55 -12.14 8.44
N TRP A 152 17.36 -12.19 9.00
CA TRP A 152 17.22 -11.82 10.39
C TRP A 152 17.49 -13.09 11.20
N PRO A 153 18.70 -13.25 11.81
CA PRO A 153 18.89 -14.35 12.72
C PRO A 153 17.88 -14.15 13.85
N MET A 154 16.84 -14.95 13.83
CA MET A 154 15.87 -14.96 14.90
C MET A 154 16.63 -15.26 16.20
N ARG A 155 16.35 -14.51 17.26
CA ARG A 155 16.97 -14.79 18.57
C ARG A 155 16.63 -16.21 18.98
N PRO A 156 17.56 -16.94 19.64
CA PRO A 156 17.32 -18.33 20.03
C PRO A 156 15.99 -18.55 20.78
N GLU A 157 15.61 -17.61 21.65
CA GLU A 157 14.37 -17.67 22.41
C GLU A 157 13.13 -17.57 21.52
N LEU A 158 13.21 -16.83 20.41
CA LEU A 158 12.14 -16.70 19.43
C LEU A 158 12.10 -17.91 18.50
N MET A 159 13.24 -18.54 18.21
CA MET A 159 13.30 -19.81 17.47
C MET A 159 12.59 -20.92 18.25
N GLU A 160 12.90 -21.07 19.54
CA GLU A 160 12.22 -22.06 20.38
C GLU A 160 10.71 -21.81 20.45
N LEU A 161 10.29 -20.55 20.49
CA LEU A 161 8.89 -20.18 20.48
C LEU A 161 8.23 -20.50 19.14
N ALA A 162 8.88 -20.19 18.02
CA ALA A 162 8.41 -20.51 16.68
C ALA A 162 8.25 -22.02 16.48
N ASP A 163 9.25 -22.80 16.87
CA ASP A 163 9.22 -24.26 16.80
C ASP A 163 8.06 -24.86 17.63
N ARG A 164 7.85 -24.32 18.84
CA ARG A 164 6.75 -24.73 19.72
C ARG A 164 5.37 -24.50 19.09
N HIS A 165 5.24 -23.48 18.26
CA HIS A 165 3.99 -23.13 17.57
C HIS A 165 3.92 -23.66 16.14
N GLY A 166 4.88 -24.49 15.71
CA GLY A 166 4.90 -25.05 14.36
C GLY A 166 5.15 -24.00 13.27
N LEU A 167 5.71 -22.85 13.65
CA LEU A 167 6.14 -21.79 12.75
C LEU A 167 7.60 -22.09 12.38
N GLY A 168 7.81 -23.07 11.53
CA GLY A 168 9.15 -23.49 11.13
C GLY A 168 9.99 -22.40 10.50
N SER A 169 11.27 -22.67 10.33
CA SER A 169 12.32 -21.77 9.83
C SER A 169 12.19 -21.36 8.35
N GLU A 170 11.03 -21.39 7.78
CA GLU A 170 10.76 -20.95 6.40
C GLU A 170 10.40 -19.45 6.35
N TRP A 171 11.28 -18.63 6.94
CA TRP A 171 11.17 -17.17 6.85
C TRP A 171 12.33 -16.59 6.08
#